data_f4847f9fdb7cd91514fe78270380ae9b
#
_entry.id   f4847f9fdb7cd91514fe78270380ae9b
#
_cell.length_a   1.000
_cell.length_b   1.000
_cell.length_c   1.000
_cell.angle_alpha   90.00
_cell.angle_beta   90.00
_cell.angle_gamma   90.00
#
_symmetry.space_group_name_H-M   'P 1'
#
loop_
_entity.id
_entity.type
_entity.pdbx_description
1 polymer ?
#
loop_
_entity_poly.entity_id
_entity_poly.type
_entity_poly.pdbx_seq_one_letter_code
_entity_poly.pdbx_strand_id
1 'polypeptide(L)'
;MTLARWAGGLKLSGVSTDVRTLLSGGANRWRMEVGIVARKGSERAVALAEEVRDAVADTGATVWVDAETATALGEPAAGRAVEALADCDLAVAVGGDGTFLFVARNAGDTPIVGVNLGEVGFLNAVSPDTAVEAVIAEVEAFARDEMAVREAPRLAAEADEWTSVPAANEIVIQSARRGPGAGIDYEIEVNGSRYARGHADGVLVATPTGSTAYNLSERGPLVHPAVNGLIVNEMAAADGMPPLVVDADATVTVAVEGVEAVVAASDGRNTATLSAPVEVTVERTSPPMRIAGPPSNFFEALGKLS
;
A
#
# COMPACT_ATOMS: atom_id res chain seq x y z
N MET A 1 31.56 25.95 63.93
CA MET A 1 32.64 26.71 63.33
C MET A 1 32.48 26.45 61.83
N THR A 2 32.20 27.28 60.94
CA THR A 2 32.19 28.67 60.65
C THR A 2 31.72 28.78 59.19
N LEU A 3 30.73 29.60 59.00
CA LEU A 3 30.18 30.04 57.71
C LEU A 3 31.23 30.76 56.83
N ALA A 4 31.15 30.66 55.53
CA ALA A 4 31.38 31.74 54.58
C ALA A 4 30.77 31.38 53.21
N ARG A 5 29.66 31.95 52.88
CA ARG A 5 29.29 32.93 51.86
C ARG A 5 30.20 32.91 50.61
N TRP A 6 29.58 32.55 49.44
CA TRP A 6 29.86 33.26 48.20
C TRP A 6 28.56 33.48 47.42
N ALA A 7 28.13 34.72 47.33
CA ALA A 7 27.10 35.23 46.47
C ALA A 7 27.78 35.70 45.18
N GLY A 8 27.44 35.14 44.04
CA GLY A 8 27.84 35.61 42.75
C GLY A 8 26.63 35.61 41.81
N GLY A 9 26.03 36.81 41.65
CA GLY A 9 24.90 36.99 40.77
C GLY A 9 25.29 36.83 39.28
N LEU A 10 24.59 35.93 38.57
CA LEU A 10 24.54 35.95 37.11
C LEU A 10 23.29 36.74 36.70
N LYS A 11 23.50 37.89 36.12
CA LYS A 11 22.50 38.64 35.35
C LYS A 11 22.16 37.82 34.10
N LEU A 12 20.94 37.30 34.04
CA LEU A 12 20.34 36.87 32.77
C LEU A 12 19.90 38.13 32.02
N SER A 13 20.76 38.63 31.15
CA SER A 13 20.40 39.60 30.13
C SER A 13 19.63 38.91 29.05
N GLY A 14 18.48 39.46 28.68
CA GLY A 14 17.51 38.92 27.77
C GLY A 14 18.05 38.44 26.44
N VAL A 15 17.64 37.26 26.05
CA VAL A 15 17.56 36.85 24.66
C VAL A 15 16.07 36.69 24.37
N SER A 16 15.46 37.78 23.92
CA SER A 16 14.23 37.74 23.16
C SER A 16 14.59 37.12 21.80
N THR A 17 14.57 35.84 21.70
CA THR A 17 14.68 35.14 20.42
C THR A 17 13.34 35.33 19.72
N ASP A 18 13.31 36.31 18.82
CA ASP A 18 12.17 36.58 17.95
C ASP A 18 11.91 35.34 17.12
N VAL A 19 10.78 34.69 17.32
CA VAL A 19 10.32 33.50 16.62
C VAL A 19 10.30 33.74 15.10
N ARG A 20 10.21 34.99 14.65
CA ARG A 20 10.34 35.39 13.25
C ARG A 20 11.76 35.19 12.69
N THR A 21 12.80 35.22 13.51
CA THR A 21 14.20 35.05 13.07
C THR A 21 14.57 33.57 12.94
N LEU A 22 13.89 32.67 13.59
CA LEU A 22 14.05 31.21 13.38
C LEU A 22 13.39 30.72 12.09
N LEU A 23 12.40 31.44 11.58
CA LEU A 23 11.73 31.14 10.33
C LEU A 23 12.43 31.73 9.07
N SER A 24 13.42 32.61 9.23
CA SER A 24 14.15 33.25 8.11
C SER A 24 15.49 32.62 7.77
N GLY A 25 15.92 31.61 8.49
CA GLY A 25 17.25 30.96 8.32
C GLY A 25 17.15 29.63 7.59
N GLY A 26 16.64 29.57 6.36
CA GLY A 26 16.67 28.34 5.59
C GLY A 26 15.57 28.20 4.53
N ALA A 27 15.53 29.15 3.59
CA ALA A 27 14.53 29.19 2.52
C ALA A 27 14.55 27.99 1.53
N ASN A 28 15.13 26.84 1.89
CA ASN A 28 15.22 25.70 0.98
C ASN A 28 15.13 24.32 1.65
N ARG A 29 14.59 24.19 2.86
CA ARG A 29 14.66 22.92 3.61
C ARG A 29 13.31 22.20 3.85
N TRP A 30 12.17 22.83 3.52
CA TRP A 30 10.85 22.28 3.88
C TRP A 30 9.81 22.55 2.78
N ARG A 31 10.10 22.16 1.56
CA ARG A 31 9.06 22.08 0.55
C ARG A 31 8.65 20.63 0.43
N MET A 32 7.73 20.22 1.29
CA MET A 32 7.03 18.95 1.15
C MET A 32 6.36 18.89 -0.23
N GLU A 33 6.51 17.80 -0.93
CA GLU A 33 5.83 17.54 -2.19
C GLU A 33 4.72 16.49 -1.97
N VAL A 34 3.47 16.86 -2.32
CA VAL A 34 2.28 16.03 -2.14
C VAL A 34 1.65 15.73 -3.50
N GLY A 35 1.49 14.44 -3.81
CA GLY A 35 0.79 13.97 -5.00
C GLY A 35 -0.61 13.45 -4.66
N ILE A 36 -1.65 13.86 -5.40
CA ILE A 36 -3.04 13.48 -5.14
C ILE A 36 -3.61 12.74 -6.34
N VAL A 37 -4.27 11.61 -6.08
CA VAL A 37 -4.96 10.81 -7.10
C VAL A 37 -6.42 10.61 -6.69
N ALA A 38 -7.35 11.04 -7.54
CA ALA A 38 -8.76 10.80 -7.35
C ALA A 38 -9.25 9.56 -8.12
N ARG A 39 -10.25 8.89 -7.58
CA ARG A 39 -10.92 7.78 -8.25
C ARG A 39 -11.46 8.23 -9.61
N LYS A 40 -10.99 7.57 -10.67
CA LYS A 40 -11.43 7.80 -12.04
C LYS A 40 -12.98 7.68 -12.17
N GLY A 41 -13.59 8.65 -12.85
CA GLY A 41 -15.04 8.66 -13.13
C GLY A 41 -15.91 8.97 -11.91
N SER A 42 -15.35 9.52 -10.83
CA SER A 42 -16.09 9.92 -9.63
C SER A 42 -15.99 11.44 -9.42
N GLU A 43 -17.03 12.18 -9.75
CA GLU A 43 -17.10 13.63 -9.51
C GLU A 43 -16.88 13.98 -8.04
N ARG A 44 -17.39 13.15 -7.11
CA ARG A 44 -17.18 13.33 -5.66
C ARG A 44 -15.72 13.19 -5.27
N ALA A 45 -14.99 12.22 -5.88
CA ALA A 45 -13.57 12.06 -5.61
C ALA A 45 -12.76 13.26 -6.11
N VAL A 46 -13.12 13.75 -7.30
CA VAL A 46 -12.45 14.91 -7.93
C VAL A 46 -12.68 16.18 -7.12
N ALA A 47 -13.91 16.46 -6.70
CA ALA A 47 -14.23 17.61 -5.86
C ALA A 47 -13.46 17.58 -4.52
N LEU A 48 -13.44 16.42 -3.84
CA LEU A 48 -12.68 16.27 -2.59
C LEU A 48 -11.16 16.38 -2.80
N ALA A 49 -10.64 15.87 -3.91
CA ALA A 49 -9.22 16.01 -4.25
C ALA A 49 -8.85 17.49 -4.49
N GLU A 50 -9.75 18.28 -5.07
CA GLU A 50 -9.61 19.73 -5.23
C GLU A 50 -9.54 20.44 -3.87
N GLU A 51 -10.49 20.15 -2.97
CA GLU A 51 -10.51 20.72 -1.62
C GLU A 51 -9.22 20.39 -0.85
N VAL A 52 -8.76 19.14 -0.91
CA VAL A 52 -7.50 18.70 -0.28
C VAL A 52 -6.29 19.41 -0.92
N ARG A 53 -6.25 19.50 -2.25
CA ARG A 53 -5.17 20.18 -2.99
C ARG A 53 -5.04 21.64 -2.54
N ASP A 54 -6.16 22.36 -2.53
CA ASP A 54 -6.16 23.78 -2.20
C ASP A 54 -5.75 24.03 -0.74
N ALA A 55 -6.25 23.21 0.18
CA ALA A 55 -5.84 23.28 1.59
C ALA A 55 -4.38 22.95 1.81
N VAL A 56 -3.83 21.95 1.11
CA VAL A 56 -2.39 21.61 1.16
C VAL A 56 -1.54 22.75 0.59
N ALA A 57 -1.95 23.38 -0.53
CA ALA A 57 -1.27 24.51 -1.11
C ALA A 57 -1.19 25.72 -0.15
N ASP A 58 -2.23 25.95 0.64
CA ASP A 58 -2.29 27.02 1.64
C ASP A 58 -1.27 26.82 2.79
N THR A 59 -0.80 25.60 3.04
CA THR A 59 0.30 25.34 3.99
C THR A 59 1.68 25.76 3.47
N GLY A 60 1.79 26.03 2.16
CA GLY A 60 3.06 26.31 1.48
C GLY A 60 3.77 25.06 0.93
N ALA A 61 3.17 23.87 1.05
CA ALA A 61 3.65 22.65 0.41
C ALA A 61 3.49 22.75 -1.12
N THR A 62 4.32 22.03 -1.86
CA THR A 62 4.10 21.82 -3.30
C THR A 62 3.10 20.69 -3.47
N VAL A 63 2.01 20.94 -4.19
CA VAL A 63 0.99 19.94 -4.42
C VAL A 63 0.67 19.83 -5.91
N TRP A 64 0.39 18.60 -6.36
CA TRP A 64 -0.06 18.32 -7.71
C TRP A 64 -1.04 17.14 -7.74
N VAL A 65 -1.75 17.00 -8.85
CA VAL A 65 -2.68 15.88 -9.09
C VAL A 65 -2.21 15.07 -10.29
N ASP A 66 -2.60 13.80 -10.36
CA ASP A 66 -2.31 12.96 -11.53
C ASP A 66 -3.07 13.45 -12.79
N ALA A 67 -2.62 13.01 -13.96
CA ALA A 67 -3.13 13.47 -15.25
C ALA A 67 -4.65 13.23 -15.44
N GLU A 68 -5.17 12.11 -14.92
CA GLU A 68 -6.61 11.80 -14.99
C GLU A 68 -7.42 12.73 -14.08
N THR A 69 -6.95 12.95 -12.85
CA THR A 69 -7.56 13.89 -11.91
C THR A 69 -7.53 15.32 -12.45
N ALA A 70 -6.39 15.77 -13.01
CA ALA A 70 -6.26 17.09 -13.62
C ALA A 70 -7.21 17.27 -14.81
N THR A 71 -7.36 16.25 -15.64
CA THR A 71 -8.30 16.26 -16.76
C THR A 71 -9.74 16.42 -16.26
N ALA A 72 -10.11 15.71 -15.19
CA ALA A 72 -11.46 15.81 -14.60
C ALA A 72 -11.73 17.16 -13.93
N LEU A 73 -10.68 17.83 -13.43
CA LEU A 73 -10.76 19.22 -12.93
C LEU A 73 -10.81 20.29 -14.03
N GLY A 74 -10.65 19.90 -15.30
CA GLY A 74 -10.58 20.84 -16.41
C GLY A 74 -9.20 21.50 -16.60
N GLU A 75 -8.16 20.99 -15.92
CA GLU A 75 -6.80 21.53 -15.90
C GLU A 75 -5.77 20.50 -16.47
N PRO A 76 -5.98 19.89 -17.65
CA PRO A 76 -5.16 18.75 -18.12
C PRO A 76 -3.66 19.06 -18.23
N ALA A 77 -3.30 20.34 -18.43
CA ALA A 77 -1.89 20.77 -18.50
C ALA A 77 -1.18 20.81 -17.13
N ALA A 78 -1.93 20.80 -16.03
CA ALA A 78 -1.40 20.80 -14.66
C ALA A 78 -1.15 19.38 -14.11
N GLY A 79 -1.65 18.34 -14.79
CA GLY A 79 -1.51 16.95 -14.35
C GLY A 79 -0.10 16.41 -14.55
N ARG A 80 0.31 15.54 -13.62
CA ARG A 80 1.58 14.79 -13.75
C ARG A 80 1.32 13.31 -13.97
N ALA A 81 2.33 12.61 -14.50
CA ALA A 81 2.30 11.15 -14.60
C ALA A 81 2.26 10.54 -13.19
N VAL A 82 1.46 9.49 -13.01
CA VAL A 82 1.24 8.87 -11.69
C VAL A 82 2.53 8.28 -11.11
N GLU A 83 3.47 7.90 -11.94
CA GLU A 83 4.80 7.39 -11.55
C GLU A 83 5.62 8.43 -10.77
N ALA A 84 5.34 9.73 -10.95
CA ALA A 84 5.97 10.81 -10.19
C ALA A 84 5.58 10.79 -8.69
N LEU A 85 4.62 9.97 -8.29
CA LEU A 85 4.31 9.75 -6.87
C LEU A 85 5.50 9.17 -6.09
N ALA A 86 6.37 8.42 -6.75
CA ALA A 86 7.56 7.84 -6.12
C ALA A 86 8.59 8.90 -5.66
N ASP A 87 8.50 10.12 -6.18
CA ASP A 87 9.38 11.25 -5.83
C ASP A 87 8.73 12.20 -4.80
N CYS A 88 7.50 11.92 -4.35
CA CYS A 88 6.79 12.72 -3.35
C CYS A 88 7.19 12.37 -1.92
N ASP A 89 6.92 13.31 -1.01
CA ASP A 89 7.00 13.08 0.44
C ASP A 89 5.72 12.47 1.00
N LEU A 90 4.58 12.66 0.29
CA LEU A 90 3.27 12.09 0.63
C LEU A 90 2.43 11.88 -0.63
N ALA A 91 1.75 10.75 -0.72
CA ALA A 91 0.73 10.49 -1.70
C ALA A 91 -0.66 10.43 -1.04
N VAL A 92 -1.68 10.98 -1.69
CA VAL A 92 -3.07 10.94 -1.21
C VAL A 92 -3.94 10.22 -2.24
N ALA A 93 -4.58 9.14 -1.81
CA ALA A 93 -5.51 8.36 -2.62
C ALA A 93 -6.95 8.70 -2.23
N VAL A 94 -7.70 9.39 -3.08
CA VAL A 94 -9.10 9.76 -2.83
C VAL A 94 -10.04 8.81 -3.58
N GLY A 95 -10.57 7.81 -2.86
CA GLY A 95 -11.41 6.77 -3.50
C GLY A 95 -11.72 5.62 -2.57
N GLY A 96 -11.72 4.40 -3.07
CA GLY A 96 -11.78 3.16 -2.30
C GLY A 96 -10.45 2.41 -2.35
N ASP A 97 -10.41 1.18 -1.81
CA ASP A 97 -9.20 0.36 -1.77
C ASP A 97 -8.55 0.15 -3.14
N GLY A 98 -9.35 0.06 -4.21
CA GLY A 98 -8.82 -0.02 -5.58
C GLY A 98 -8.03 1.22 -6.04
N THR A 99 -8.41 2.43 -5.58
CA THR A 99 -7.66 3.66 -5.83
C THR A 99 -6.37 3.67 -5.00
N PHE A 100 -6.46 3.24 -3.74
CA PHE A 100 -5.30 3.11 -2.86
C PHE A 100 -4.25 2.16 -3.47
N LEU A 101 -4.67 0.98 -3.90
CA LEU A 101 -3.78 0.00 -4.55
C LEU A 101 -3.17 0.52 -5.86
N PHE A 102 -3.91 1.35 -6.61
CA PHE A 102 -3.38 2.00 -7.81
C PHE A 102 -2.27 2.99 -7.43
N VAL A 103 -2.47 3.81 -6.40
CA VAL A 103 -1.44 4.71 -5.84
C VAL A 103 -0.26 3.89 -5.32
N ALA A 104 -0.50 2.85 -4.53
CA ALA A 104 0.54 2.03 -3.91
C ALA A 104 1.49 1.38 -4.94
N ARG A 105 0.99 1.00 -6.12
CA ARG A 105 1.82 0.45 -7.20
C ARG A 105 2.78 1.48 -7.80
N ASN A 106 2.46 2.77 -7.73
CA ASN A 106 3.22 3.85 -8.36
C ASN A 106 3.98 4.72 -7.36
N ALA A 107 3.69 4.60 -6.07
CA ALA A 107 4.26 5.45 -5.02
C ALA A 107 5.66 5.02 -4.55
N GLY A 108 6.17 3.87 -4.99
CA GLY A 108 7.48 3.39 -4.53
C GLY A 108 7.55 3.27 -3.00
N ASP A 109 8.40 4.10 -2.37
CA ASP A 109 8.57 4.22 -0.91
C ASP A 109 7.81 5.41 -0.29
N THR A 110 7.05 6.16 -1.10
CA THR A 110 6.28 7.30 -0.62
C THR A 110 5.13 6.86 0.29
N PRO A 111 4.97 7.43 1.49
CA PRO A 111 3.84 7.16 2.36
C PRO A 111 2.51 7.58 1.72
N ILE A 112 1.45 6.81 1.97
CA ILE A 112 0.14 7.00 1.35
C ILE A 112 -0.93 7.24 2.42
N VAL A 113 -1.69 8.32 2.28
CA VAL A 113 -2.95 8.53 3.01
C VAL A 113 -4.10 8.09 2.12
N GLY A 114 -4.95 7.19 2.64
CA GLY A 114 -6.14 6.72 1.96
C GLY A 114 -7.40 7.41 2.47
N VAL A 115 -8.09 8.15 1.60
CA VAL A 115 -9.39 8.78 1.85
C VAL A 115 -10.49 7.94 1.22
N ASN A 116 -11.43 7.47 2.01
CA ASN A 116 -12.51 6.61 1.56
C ASN A 116 -13.78 7.42 1.23
N LEU A 117 -14.34 7.22 0.05
CA LEU A 117 -15.57 7.93 -0.36
C LEU A 117 -16.87 7.20 -0.01
N GLY A 118 -16.77 6.01 0.49
CA GLY A 118 -17.89 5.16 0.88
C GLY A 118 -17.79 4.73 2.33
N GLU A 119 -18.21 3.50 2.56
CA GLU A 119 -17.98 2.86 3.85
C GLU A 119 -16.48 2.60 4.06
N VAL A 120 -15.99 2.63 5.31
CA VAL A 120 -14.58 2.45 5.71
C VAL A 120 -13.95 1.27 4.97
N GLY A 121 -12.87 1.45 4.21
CA GLY A 121 -12.11 0.39 3.56
C GLY A 121 -11.14 -0.30 4.53
N PHE A 122 -10.51 -1.35 4.08
CA PHE A 122 -9.44 -1.99 4.85
C PHE A 122 -8.14 -1.17 4.82
N LEU A 123 -7.91 -0.44 3.72
CA LEU A 123 -6.72 0.40 3.50
C LEU A 123 -7.01 1.90 3.72
N ASN A 124 -8.20 2.36 3.33
CA ASN A 124 -8.58 3.77 3.42
C ASN A 124 -9.28 4.05 4.75
N ALA A 125 -8.54 4.64 5.70
CA ALA A 125 -9.02 4.89 7.06
C ALA A 125 -9.66 6.27 7.24
N VAL A 126 -9.39 7.23 6.35
CA VAL A 126 -9.86 8.62 6.47
C VAL A 126 -11.23 8.75 5.84
N SER A 127 -12.21 9.30 6.58
CA SER A 127 -13.53 9.60 6.04
C SER A 127 -13.50 10.84 5.13
N PRO A 128 -14.45 11.01 4.21
CA PRO A 128 -14.51 12.21 3.38
C PRO A 128 -14.65 13.49 4.19
N ASP A 129 -15.41 13.43 5.28
CA ASP A 129 -15.73 14.59 6.13
C ASP A 129 -14.54 15.11 6.93
N THR A 130 -13.50 14.26 7.12
CA THR A 130 -12.27 14.59 7.84
C THR A 130 -11.03 14.58 6.94
N ALA A 131 -11.21 14.46 5.63
CA ALA A 131 -10.11 14.26 4.68
C ALA A 131 -9.11 15.41 4.70
N VAL A 132 -9.59 16.65 4.62
CA VAL A 132 -8.75 17.85 4.64
C VAL A 132 -7.96 17.92 5.93
N GLU A 133 -8.64 17.79 7.08
CA GLU A 133 -7.99 17.85 8.40
C GLU A 133 -6.92 16.76 8.55
N ALA A 134 -7.22 15.52 8.13
CA ALA A 134 -6.30 14.40 8.24
C ALA A 134 -5.06 14.58 7.36
N VAL A 135 -5.21 15.05 6.12
CA VAL A 135 -4.07 15.30 5.23
C VAL A 135 -3.22 16.47 5.73
N ILE A 136 -3.83 17.56 6.20
CA ILE A 136 -3.11 18.70 6.80
C ILE A 136 -2.33 18.26 8.04
N ALA A 137 -2.93 17.41 8.89
CA ALA A 137 -2.23 16.87 10.06
C ALA A 137 -0.96 16.09 9.68
N GLU A 138 -0.98 15.31 8.58
CA GLU A 138 0.21 14.60 8.09
C GLU A 138 1.25 15.57 7.50
N VAL A 139 0.82 16.62 6.77
CA VAL A 139 1.73 17.68 6.28
C VAL A 139 2.43 18.39 7.45
N GLU A 140 1.69 18.71 8.50
CA GLU A 140 2.25 19.32 9.70
C GLU A 140 3.16 18.36 10.49
N ALA A 141 2.79 17.08 10.57
CA ALA A 141 3.61 16.04 11.21
C ALA A 141 4.93 15.85 10.45
N PHE A 142 4.89 15.85 9.12
CA PHE A 142 6.10 15.82 8.29
C PHE A 142 7.01 17.03 8.57
N ALA A 143 6.45 18.23 8.64
CA ALA A 143 7.23 19.44 8.92
C ALA A 143 7.91 19.40 10.30
N ARG A 144 7.37 18.61 11.25
CA ARG A 144 7.95 18.40 12.59
C ARG A 144 8.81 17.13 12.70
N ASP A 145 8.99 16.38 11.61
CA ASP A 145 9.64 15.05 11.60
C ASP A 145 8.93 14.04 12.55
N GLU A 146 7.61 14.14 12.63
CA GLU A 146 6.74 13.34 13.51
C GLU A 146 5.73 12.47 12.74
N MET A 147 5.79 12.43 11.40
CA MET A 147 4.84 11.66 10.60
C MET A 147 4.96 10.17 10.92
N ALA A 148 3.88 9.59 11.43
CA ALA A 148 3.83 8.17 11.77
C ALA A 148 3.48 7.34 10.54
N VAL A 149 4.39 6.45 10.14
CA VAL A 149 4.22 5.58 8.98
C VAL A 149 4.19 4.13 9.43
N ARG A 150 3.17 3.40 8.97
CA ARG A 150 3.04 1.94 9.13
C ARG A 150 3.51 1.27 7.84
N GLU A 151 4.16 0.13 7.98
CA GLU A 151 4.59 -0.67 6.84
C GLU A 151 3.70 -1.90 6.66
N ALA A 152 3.39 -2.22 5.41
CA ALA A 152 2.72 -3.46 5.03
C ALA A 152 3.57 -4.19 3.98
N PRO A 153 3.69 -5.53 4.05
CA PRO A 153 4.51 -6.28 3.11
C PRO A 153 3.95 -6.17 1.68
N ARG A 154 4.85 -6.24 0.71
CA ARG A 154 4.54 -6.48 -0.70
C ARG A 154 5.18 -7.79 -1.13
N LEU A 155 4.57 -8.44 -2.12
CA LEU A 155 5.09 -9.65 -2.74
C LEU A 155 5.61 -9.35 -4.14
N ALA A 156 6.65 -10.05 -4.54
CA ALA A 156 7.04 -10.19 -5.95
C ALA A 156 7.06 -11.67 -6.32
N ALA A 157 6.81 -11.94 -7.59
CA ALA A 157 6.94 -13.28 -8.17
C ALA A 157 7.95 -13.26 -9.29
N GLU A 158 8.76 -14.33 -9.37
CA GLU A 158 9.76 -14.52 -10.41
C GLU A 158 9.58 -15.90 -11.04
N ALA A 159 9.74 -15.97 -12.36
CA ALA A 159 9.76 -17.21 -13.13
C ALA A 159 10.53 -16.99 -14.43
N ASP A 160 11.55 -17.81 -14.71
CA ASP A 160 12.41 -17.70 -15.89
C ASP A 160 12.85 -16.25 -16.18
N GLU A 161 12.34 -15.67 -17.28
CA GLU A 161 12.65 -14.30 -17.70
C GLU A 161 11.59 -13.27 -17.24
N TRP A 162 10.66 -13.65 -16.36
CA TRP A 162 9.59 -12.78 -15.89
C TRP A 162 9.70 -12.44 -14.40
N THR A 163 9.52 -11.16 -14.09
CA THR A 163 9.36 -10.67 -12.72
C THR A 163 8.09 -9.84 -12.64
N SER A 164 7.29 -10.06 -11.62
CA SER A 164 6.05 -9.29 -11.40
C SER A 164 6.34 -7.86 -10.91
N VAL A 165 5.38 -6.96 -11.12
CA VAL A 165 5.32 -5.75 -10.28
C VAL A 165 4.95 -6.14 -8.84
N PRO A 166 5.40 -5.38 -7.82
CA PRO A 166 5.04 -5.66 -6.44
C PRO A 166 3.54 -5.68 -6.19
N ALA A 167 3.04 -6.76 -5.57
CA ALA A 167 1.66 -6.91 -5.14
C ALA A 167 1.50 -6.46 -3.69
N ALA A 168 0.45 -5.70 -3.40
CA ALA A 168 0.06 -5.36 -2.04
C ALA A 168 -0.89 -6.41 -1.43
N ASN A 169 -1.72 -7.04 -2.26
CA ASN A 169 -2.66 -8.08 -1.83
C ASN A 169 -2.11 -9.48 -2.08
N GLU A 170 -1.99 -9.90 -3.35
CA GLU A 170 -1.67 -11.28 -3.67
C GLU A 170 -0.98 -11.47 -5.04
N ILE A 171 -0.25 -12.57 -5.13
CA ILE A 171 0.16 -13.20 -6.38
C ILE A 171 -0.72 -14.40 -6.63
N VAL A 172 -1.27 -14.51 -7.83
CA VAL A 172 -2.11 -15.63 -8.27
C VAL A 172 -1.41 -16.35 -9.42
N ILE A 173 -1.33 -17.67 -9.34
CA ILE A 173 -0.84 -18.56 -10.39
C ILE A 173 -1.98 -19.50 -10.75
N GLN A 174 -2.55 -19.38 -11.96
CA GLN A 174 -3.78 -20.07 -12.31
C GLN A 174 -3.75 -20.60 -13.76
N SER A 175 -4.64 -21.53 -14.05
CA SER A 175 -4.83 -22.01 -15.43
C SER A 175 -5.15 -20.86 -16.40
N ALA A 176 -4.52 -20.88 -17.56
CA ALA A 176 -4.88 -19.98 -18.67
C ALA A 176 -6.25 -20.33 -19.26
N ARG A 177 -6.75 -21.53 -19.04
CA ARG A 177 -8.07 -22.02 -19.48
C ARG A 177 -9.07 -21.99 -18.32
N ARG A 178 -10.34 -21.75 -18.65
CA ARG A 178 -11.45 -21.82 -17.69
C ARG A 178 -12.48 -22.85 -18.18
N GLY A 179 -13.15 -23.52 -17.25
CA GLY A 179 -14.23 -24.43 -17.52
C GLY A 179 -13.92 -25.88 -17.12
N PRO A 180 -14.84 -26.84 -17.42
CA PRO A 180 -14.66 -28.24 -17.03
C PRO A 180 -13.36 -28.83 -17.62
N GLY A 181 -12.53 -29.43 -16.76
CA GLY A 181 -11.22 -29.97 -17.12
C GLY A 181 -10.11 -28.91 -17.26
N ALA A 182 -10.38 -27.66 -16.87
CA ALA A 182 -9.34 -26.65 -16.61
C ALA A 182 -8.75 -26.88 -15.21
N GLY A 183 -7.68 -26.17 -14.93
CA GLY A 183 -6.92 -26.28 -13.69
C GLY A 183 -5.45 -26.47 -14.00
N ILE A 184 -4.65 -26.57 -12.96
CA ILE A 184 -3.21 -26.83 -13.03
C ILE A 184 -2.86 -28.00 -12.10
N ASP A 185 -1.92 -28.82 -12.53
CA ASP A 185 -1.23 -29.75 -11.63
C ASP A 185 -0.06 -28.98 -11.00
N TYR A 186 -0.06 -28.89 -9.68
CA TYR A 186 0.89 -28.06 -8.95
C TYR A 186 1.62 -28.84 -7.86
N GLU A 187 2.80 -28.37 -7.51
CA GLU A 187 3.52 -28.68 -6.27
C GLU A 187 3.90 -27.36 -5.61
N ILE A 188 3.62 -27.25 -4.30
CA ILE A 188 3.96 -26.06 -3.49
C ILE A 188 5.05 -26.44 -2.50
N GLU A 189 6.12 -25.67 -2.51
CA GLU A 189 7.17 -25.73 -1.50
C GLU A 189 7.22 -24.42 -0.72
N VAL A 190 7.54 -24.54 0.57
CA VAL A 190 7.83 -23.41 1.47
C VAL A 190 9.21 -23.61 2.05
N ASN A 191 10.12 -22.70 1.78
CA ASN A 191 11.53 -22.78 2.17
C ASN A 191 12.17 -24.13 1.76
N GLY A 192 11.88 -24.60 0.55
CA GLY A 192 12.38 -25.86 0.00
C GLY A 192 11.76 -27.13 0.62
N SER A 193 10.73 -26.99 1.44
CA SER A 193 9.98 -28.12 1.99
C SER A 193 8.61 -28.21 1.33
N ARG A 194 8.30 -29.38 0.77
CA ARG A 194 7.00 -29.60 0.13
C ARG A 194 5.85 -29.49 1.12
N TYR A 195 4.93 -28.57 0.83
CA TYR A 195 3.68 -28.36 1.59
C TYR A 195 2.52 -29.13 0.98
N ALA A 196 2.28 -28.96 -0.32
CA ALA A 196 1.11 -29.53 -1.01
C ALA A 196 1.48 -29.97 -2.43
N ARG A 197 0.70 -30.90 -2.98
CA ARG A 197 0.71 -31.28 -4.40
C ARG A 197 -0.70 -31.73 -4.78
N GLY A 198 -1.18 -31.31 -5.92
CA GLY A 198 -2.54 -31.70 -6.33
C GLY A 198 -2.95 -31.07 -7.65
N HIS A 199 -4.27 -30.98 -7.83
CA HIS A 199 -4.93 -30.33 -8.95
C HIS A 199 -5.90 -29.27 -8.43
N ALA A 200 -5.82 -28.04 -8.95
CA ALA A 200 -6.66 -26.91 -8.54
C ALA A 200 -6.86 -25.92 -9.71
N ASP A 201 -7.77 -24.97 -9.56
CA ASP A 201 -7.89 -23.87 -10.52
C ASP A 201 -6.64 -22.97 -10.51
N GLY A 202 -5.95 -22.92 -9.37
CA GLY A 202 -4.72 -22.16 -9.18
C GLY A 202 -4.21 -22.22 -7.74
N VAL A 203 -3.12 -21.47 -7.52
CA VAL A 203 -2.51 -21.22 -6.21
C VAL A 203 -2.43 -19.72 -6.00
N LEU A 204 -2.71 -19.28 -4.78
CA LEU A 204 -2.70 -17.88 -4.37
C LEU A 204 -1.75 -17.71 -3.18
N VAL A 205 -0.84 -16.73 -3.27
CA VAL A 205 -0.01 -16.31 -2.15
C VAL A 205 -0.36 -14.87 -1.80
N ALA A 206 -0.88 -14.63 -0.59
CA ALA A 206 -1.36 -13.32 -0.17
C ALA A 206 -0.62 -12.76 1.04
N THR A 207 -0.59 -11.44 1.11
CA THR A 207 -0.21 -10.69 2.31
C THR A 207 -1.37 -10.66 3.31
N PRO A 208 -1.17 -10.23 4.56
CA PRO A 208 -2.27 -9.94 5.48
C PRO A 208 -3.27 -8.93 4.92
N THR A 209 -2.81 -7.93 4.15
CA THR A 209 -3.68 -6.98 3.44
C THR A 209 -4.57 -7.69 2.43
N GLY A 210 -4.02 -8.63 1.67
CA GLY A 210 -4.73 -9.44 0.69
C GLY A 210 -5.69 -10.47 1.31
N SER A 211 -5.60 -10.72 2.63
CA SER A 211 -6.48 -11.69 3.29
C SER A 211 -7.97 -11.37 3.13
N THR A 212 -8.32 -10.10 2.95
CA THR A 212 -9.69 -9.61 2.74
C THR A 212 -10.04 -9.38 1.26
N ALA A 213 -9.11 -9.66 0.34
CA ALA A 213 -9.28 -9.53 -1.11
C ALA A 213 -9.63 -10.87 -1.78
N TYR A 214 -8.94 -11.28 -2.83
CA TYR A 214 -9.24 -12.50 -3.55
C TYR A 214 -9.08 -13.76 -2.69
N ASN A 215 -8.11 -13.75 -1.76
CA ASN A 215 -7.96 -14.82 -0.78
C ASN A 215 -9.25 -15.14 -0.03
N LEU A 216 -10.04 -14.13 0.36
CA LEU A 216 -11.31 -14.34 1.06
C LEU A 216 -12.35 -15.03 0.15
N SER A 217 -12.41 -14.64 -1.14
CA SER A 217 -13.30 -15.27 -2.13
C SER A 217 -12.95 -16.74 -2.34
N GLU A 218 -11.68 -17.11 -2.21
CA GLU A 218 -11.17 -18.48 -2.28
C GLU A 218 -11.14 -19.19 -0.92
N ARG A 219 -11.92 -18.69 0.07
CA ARG A 219 -12.08 -19.27 1.40
C ARG A 219 -10.79 -19.35 2.23
N GLY A 220 -9.81 -18.51 1.91
CA GLY A 220 -8.62 -18.34 2.72
C GLY A 220 -8.93 -17.66 4.07
N PRO A 221 -8.04 -17.76 5.06
CA PRO A 221 -8.25 -17.16 6.38
C PRO A 221 -8.19 -15.63 6.31
N LEU A 222 -8.95 -14.99 7.20
CA LEU A 222 -8.73 -13.59 7.54
C LEU A 222 -7.50 -13.48 8.43
N VAL A 223 -6.58 -12.61 8.05
CA VAL A 223 -5.35 -12.34 8.81
C VAL A 223 -5.31 -10.86 9.16
N HIS A 224 -5.17 -10.57 10.46
CA HIS A 224 -5.07 -9.19 10.92
C HIS A 224 -3.79 -8.54 10.36
N PRO A 225 -3.84 -7.27 9.88
CA PRO A 225 -2.69 -6.61 9.25
C PRO A 225 -1.42 -6.50 10.11
N ALA A 226 -1.54 -6.64 11.45
CA ALA A 226 -0.40 -6.66 12.35
C ALA A 226 0.35 -8.03 12.40
N VAL A 227 -0.17 -9.06 11.75
CA VAL A 227 0.50 -10.37 11.66
C VAL A 227 1.58 -10.31 10.60
N ASN A 228 2.82 -10.63 10.96
CA ASN A 228 3.92 -10.73 10.03
C ASN A 228 3.94 -12.13 9.38
N GLY A 229 3.14 -12.31 8.32
CA GLY A 229 3.01 -13.61 7.66
C GLY A 229 2.50 -13.52 6.24
N LEU A 230 2.60 -14.62 5.49
CA LEU A 230 2.01 -14.81 4.18
C LEU A 230 1.00 -15.95 4.23
N ILE A 231 -0.01 -15.88 3.38
CA ILE A 231 -1.04 -16.90 3.24
C ILE A 231 -0.76 -17.65 1.95
N VAL A 232 -0.71 -18.98 2.02
CA VAL A 232 -0.67 -19.88 0.86
C VAL A 232 -2.02 -20.58 0.78
N ASN A 233 -2.73 -20.43 -0.33
CA ASN A 233 -4.07 -20.93 -0.51
C ASN A 233 -4.26 -21.58 -1.89
N GLU A 234 -4.87 -22.75 -1.93
CA GLU A 234 -5.21 -23.49 -3.15
C GLU A 234 -6.62 -23.08 -3.60
N MET A 235 -6.77 -22.74 -4.88
CA MET A 235 -8.02 -22.22 -5.42
C MET A 235 -8.88 -23.36 -5.95
N ALA A 236 -10.05 -23.56 -5.36
CA ALA A 236 -11.01 -24.59 -5.77
C ALA A 236 -10.43 -26.02 -5.87
N ALA A 237 -9.43 -26.36 -5.07
CA ALA A 237 -8.89 -27.71 -5.01
C ALA A 237 -9.92 -28.67 -4.40
N ALA A 238 -10.11 -29.85 -5.04
CA ALA A 238 -11.08 -30.85 -4.58
C ALA A 238 -10.61 -31.55 -3.29
N ASP A 239 -9.32 -31.87 -3.21
CA ASP A 239 -8.67 -32.58 -2.10
C ASP A 239 -7.46 -31.77 -1.60
N GLY A 240 -7.60 -30.44 -1.55
CA GLY A 240 -6.53 -29.51 -1.17
C GLY A 240 -6.20 -29.56 0.32
N MET A 241 -5.01 -29.06 0.65
CA MET A 241 -4.60 -28.82 2.02
C MET A 241 -5.34 -27.58 2.59
N PRO A 242 -5.55 -27.48 3.91
CA PRO A 242 -6.01 -26.24 4.51
C PRO A 242 -5.08 -25.07 4.14
N PRO A 243 -5.62 -23.84 4.00
CA PRO A 243 -4.73 -22.68 3.78
C PRO A 243 -3.69 -22.56 4.87
N LEU A 244 -2.43 -22.29 4.47
CA LEU A 244 -1.29 -22.20 5.37
C LEU A 244 -0.87 -20.73 5.57
N VAL A 245 -0.61 -20.36 6.83
CA VAL A 245 0.04 -19.08 7.15
C VAL A 245 1.49 -19.36 7.54
N VAL A 246 2.42 -18.69 6.86
CA VAL A 246 3.87 -18.83 7.06
C VAL A 246 4.48 -17.50 7.45
N ASP A 247 5.75 -17.48 7.84
CA ASP A 247 6.50 -16.24 8.08
C ASP A 247 6.54 -15.36 6.83
N ALA A 248 6.53 -14.04 7.01
CA ALA A 248 6.55 -13.09 5.89
C ALA A 248 7.84 -13.13 5.06
N ASP A 249 8.92 -13.66 5.63
CA ASP A 249 10.20 -13.83 4.93
C ASP A 249 10.36 -15.23 4.33
N ALA A 250 9.27 -16.03 4.31
CA ALA A 250 9.29 -17.34 3.66
C ALA A 250 9.31 -17.21 2.13
N THR A 251 10.10 -18.06 1.48
CA THR A 251 10.05 -18.28 0.04
C THR A 251 8.99 -19.33 -0.27
N VAL A 252 8.01 -18.99 -1.11
CA VAL A 252 6.99 -19.92 -1.60
C VAL A 252 7.26 -20.22 -3.06
N THR A 253 7.50 -21.49 -3.40
CA THR A 253 7.73 -21.93 -4.77
C THR A 253 6.53 -22.76 -5.24
N VAL A 254 5.99 -22.43 -6.42
CA VAL A 254 4.88 -23.14 -7.06
C VAL A 254 5.37 -23.70 -8.40
N ALA A 255 5.59 -25.00 -8.46
CA ALA A 255 5.87 -25.69 -9.70
C ALA A 255 4.56 -26.13 -10.36
N VAL A 256 4.41 -25.87 -11.66
CA VAL A 256 3.21 -26.19 -12.44
C VAL A 256 3.57 -27.06 -13.64
N GLU A 257 2.83 -28.16 -13.80
CA GLU A 257 2.93 -29.12 -14.89
C GLU A 257 1.56 -29.44 -15.49
N GLY A 258 1.51 -30.28 -16.52
CA GLY A 258 0.26 -30.87 -17.02
C GLY A 258 -0.61 -29.93 -17.86
N VAL A 259 -0.19 -28.70 -18.09
CA VAL A 259 -0.88 -27.70 -18.91
C VAL A 259 0.07 -27.10 -19.94
N GLU A 260 -0.47 -26.38 -20.92
CA GLU A 260 0.36 -25.69 -21.94
C GLU A 260 0.90 -24.35 -21.39
N ALA A 261 0.07 -23.65 -20.63
CA ALA A 261 0.42 -22.35 -20.08
C ALA A 261 -0.39 -22.02 -18.82
N VAL A 262 0.20 -21.19 -17.97
CA VAL A 262 -0.40 -20.60 -16.78
C VAL A 262 -0.42 -19.09 -16.89
N VAL A 263 -1.32 -18.46 -16.14
CA VAL A 263 -1.35 -17.01 -15.94
C VAL A 263 -0.88 -16.71 -14.53
N ALA A 264 0.22 -15.96 -14.42
CA ALA A 264 0.63 -15.34 -13.17
C ALA A 264 0.12 -13.89 -13.11
N ALA A 265 -0.42 -13.47 -11.98
CA ALA A 265 -1.01 -12.15 -11.80
C ALA A 265 -0.63 -11.52 -10.46
N SER A 266 -0.25 -10.24 -10.48
CA SER A 266 -0.03 -9.41 -9.31
C SER A 266 -1.21 -8.48 -9.10
N ASP A 267 -1.90 -8.54 -7.95
CA ASP A 267 -3.10 -7.76 -7.60
C ASP A 267 -4.16 -7.76 -8.73
N GLY A 268 -4.28 -8.87 -9.47
CA GLY A 268 -5.25 -9.08 -10.53
C GLY A 268 -5.11 -8.18 -11.76
N ARG A 269 -4.00 -7.42 -11.90
CA ARG A 269 -3.84 -6.45 -13.00
C ARG A 269 -2.57 -6.62 -13.83
N ASN A 270 -1.44 -6.86 -13.20
CA ASN A 270 -0.20 -7.17 -13.92
C ASN A 270 -0.15 -8.67 -14.16
N THR A 271 -0.42 -9.10 -15.38
CA THR A 271 -0.51 -10.52 -15.75
C THR A 271 0.56 -10.90 -16.75
N ALA A 272 1.12 -12.08 -16.58
CA ALA A 272 1.97 -12.75 -17.57
C ALA A 272 1.41 -14.13 -17.89
N THR A 273 1.57 -14.55 -19.15
CA THR A 273 1.32 -15.92 -19.56
C THR A 273 2.66 -16.64 -19.66
N LEU A 274 2.83 -17.69 -18.85
CA LEU A 274 4.06 -18.45 -18.74
C LEU A 274 3.83 -19.84 -19.35
N SER A 275 4.79 -20.34 -20.12
CA SER A 275 4.71 -21.69 -20.69
C SER A 275 5.04 -22.73 -19.62
N ALA A 276 4.24 -23.78 -19.49
CA ALA A 276 4.55 -24.88 -18.58
C ALA A 276 5.41 -25.97 -19.29
N PRO A 277 6.24 -26.73 -18.55
CA PRO A 277 6.38 -26.68 -17.09
C PRO A 277 7.08 -25.40 -16.65
N VAL A 278 6.68 -24.85 -15.52
CA VAL A 278 7.23 -23.60 -14.98
C VAL A 278 7.23 -23.64 -13.45
N GLU A 279 8.24 -23.02 -12.88
CA GLU A 279 8.36 -22.76 -11.44
C GLU A 279 8.24 -21.26 -11.20
N VAL A 280 7.34 -20.87 -10.30
CA VAL A 280 7.12 -19.48 -9.90
C VAL A 280 7.50 -19.34 -8.43
N THR A 281 8.50 -18.55 -8.14
CA THR A 281 8.91 -18.21 -6.79
C THR A 281 8.25 -16.92 -6.35
N VAL A 282 7.64 -16.92 -5.16
CA VAL A 282 6.98 -15.76 -4.55
C VAL A 282 7.65 -15.44 -3.24
N GLU A 283 8.07 -14.20 -3.10
CA GLU A 283 8.77 -13.70 -1.92
C GLU A 283 8.29 -12.29 -1.54
N ARG A 284 8.55 -11.90 -0.30
CA ARG A 284 8.44 -10.51 0.13
C ARG A 284 9.44 -9.66 -0.64
N THR A 285 9.01 -8.47 -1.07
CA THR A 285 9.86 -7.53 -1.79
C THR A 285 9.95 -6.17 -1.11
N SER A 286 10.95 -5.38 -1.50
CA SER A 286 11.19 -4.02 -1.03
C SER A 286 11.01 -3.01 -2.18
N PRO A 287 10.60 -1.76 -1.86
CA PRO A 287 10.20 -1.28 -0.55
C PRO A 287 8.83 -1.82 -0.10
N PRO A 288 8.55 -1.89 1.22
CA PRO A 288 7.21 -2.19 1.72
C PRO A 288 6.23 -1.09 1.31
N MET A 289 4.94 -1.37 1.36
CA MET A 289 3.92 -0.35 1.23
C MET A 289 3.88 0.47 2.52
N ARG A 290 4.01 1.79 2.40
CA ARG A 290 4.02 2.73 3.53
C ARG A 290 2.70 3.46 3.63
N ILE A 291 2.08 3.41 4.80
CA ILE A 291 0.73 3.94 5.06
C ILE A 291 0.82 5.00 6.14
N ALA A 292 0.52 6.26 5.78
CA ALA A 292 0.37 7.38 6.70
C ALA A 292 -1.11 7.58 7.08
N GLY A 293 -1.34 8.44 8.06
CA GLY A 293 -2.68 8.73 8.56
C GLY A 293 -3.14 7.78 9.68
N PRO A 294 -4.38 7.95 10.14
CA PRO A 294 -4.92 7.18 11.24
C PRO A 294 -4.97 5.68 10.91
N PRO A 295 -4.83 4.79 11.91
CA PRO A 295 -4.99 3.37 11.69
C PRO A 295 -6.44 3.04 11.33
N SER A 296 -6.63 2.18 10.33
CA SER A 296 -7.95 1.60 10.03
C SER A 296 -8.37 0.63 11.14
N ASN A 297 -9.67 0.64 11.47
CA ASN A 297 -10.23 -0.36 12.36
C ASN A 297 -10.59 -1.62 11.54
N PHE A 298 -9.73 -2.62 11.58
CA PHE A 298 -9.91 -3.87 10.86
C PHE A 298 -11.25 -4.56 11.16
N PHE A 299 -11.67 -4.57 12.42
CA PHE A 299 -12.92 -5.22 12.83
C PHE A 299 -14.16 -4.45 12.38
N GLU A 300 -14.09 -3.12 12.34
CA GLU A 300 -15.16 -2.29 11.79
C GLU A 300 -15.31 -2.51 10.27
N ALA A 301 -14.16 -2.58 9.56
CA ALA A 301 -14.14 -2.89 8.15
C ALA A 301 -14.69 -4.30 7.84
N LEU A 302 -14.48 -5.29 8.71
CA LEU A 302 -15.08 -6.64 8.60
C LEU A 302 -16.61 -6.64 8.73
N GLY A 303 -17.19 -5.71 9.48
CA GLY A 303 -18.65 -5.58 9.62
C GLY A 303 -19.38 -5.39 8.29
N LYS A 304 -18.70 -5.06 7.22
CA LYS A 304 -19.25 -4.93 5.85
C LYS A 304 -19.35 -6.24 5.09
N LEU A 305 -18.68 -7.29 5.57
CA LEU A 305 -18.71 -8.61 4.93
C LEU A 305 -19.90 -9.45 5.40
N SER A 306 -20.68 -8.93 6.37
CA SER A 306 -21.86 -9.58 6.97
C SER A 306 -23.17 -9.16 6.34
#